data_900e50cecfe8b5ebf1aab43a5b5f91eb
#
_entry.id   900e50cecfe8b5ebf1aab43a5b5f91eb
#
_cell.length_a   1.000
_cell.length_b   1.000
_cell.length_c   1.000
_cell.angle_alpha   90.00
_cell.angle_beta   90.00
_cell.angle_gamma   90.00
#
_symmetry.space_group_name_H-M   'P 1'
#
loop_
_entity.id
_entity.type
_entity.pdbx_description
1 polymer ?
#
loop_
_entity_poly.entity_id
_entity_poly.type
_entity_poly.pdbx_seq_one_letter_code
_entity_poly.pdbx_strand_id
1 'polypeptide(L)'
;VDSVVRLAHAFQHPVIAEGVESMEHAVALLQLGCRLGQGYGIARPMPANEIPAWLKQWQGNHLWRSLKNRVTQSHHVDIEVALTSHQRWVDNLIGYVNRDEAINHSQLDSKHCNFSYWFNGIGFIQYGSLPQYTELNRLHEQIHALGYKIISINNMGNTEYAQKRINELEALSAHFAELMKELNKDQAAIS
;
A
#
# COMPACT_ATOMS: atom_id res chain seq x y z
N VAL A 1 -19.43 -4.26 -7.50
CA VAL A 1 -18.06 -4.64 -7.12
C VAL A 1 -17.38 -3.52 -6.34
N ASP A 2 -17.28 -2.29 -6.88
CA ASP A 2 -16.62 -1.14 -6.22
C ASP A 2 -17.12 -0.91 -4.79
N SER A 3 -18.44 -0.84 -4.58
CA SER A 3 -19.04 -0.63 -3.26
C SER A 3 -18.67 -1.73 -2.25
N VAL A 4 -18.58 -2.98 -2.70
CA VAL A 4 -18.19 -4.12 -1.84
C VAL A 4 -16.71 -4.01 -1.46
N VAL A 5 -15.84 -3.68 -2.41
CA VAL A 5 -14.40 -3.50 -2.14
C VAL A 5 -14.18 -2.35 -1.16
N ARG A 6 -14.84 -1.20 -1.35
CA ARG A 6 -14.76 -0.06 -0.43
C ARG A 6 -15.29 -0.38 0.97
N LEU A 7 -16.41 -1.11 1.04
CA LEU A 7 -16.99 -1.51 2.31
C LEU A 7 -16.04 -2.46 3.08
N ALA A 8 -15.49 -3.45 2.40
CA ALA A 8 -14.53 -4.36 2.99
C ALA A 8 -13.26 -3.64 3.47
N HIS A 9 -12.74 -2.68 2.69
CA HIS A 9 -11.63 -1.83 3.11
C HIS A 9 -11.97 -1.00 4.36
N ALA A 10 -13.18 -0.46 4.45
CA ALA A 10 -13.63 0.30 5.61
C ALA A 10 -13.66 -0.57 6.89
N PHE A 11 -13.95 -1.87 6.74
CA PHE A 11 -13.92 -2.86 7.81
C PHE A 11 -12.57 -3.59 7.95
N GLN A 12 -11.55 -3.20 7.17
CA GLN A 12 -10.23 -3.83 7.17
C GLN A 12 -10.25 -5.33 6.84
N HIS A 13 -11.19 -5.74 5.98
CA HIS A 13 -11.28 -7.12 5.52
C HIS A 13 -10.69 -7.28 4.12
N PRO A 14 -9.88 -8.34 3.88
CA PRO A 14 -9.42 -8.67 2.54
C PRO A 14 -10.61 -9.14 1.69
N VAL A 15 -10.58 -8.75 0.41
CA VAL A 15 -11.57 -9.19 -0.59
C VAL A 15 -10.90 -10.08 -1.60
N ILE A 16 -11.51 -11.21 -1.89
CA ILE A 16 -11.13 -12.08 -3.00
C ILE A 16 -12.23 -12.00 -4.05
N ALA A 17 -11.88 -11.60 -5.27
CA ALA A 17 -12.78 -11.64 -6.40
C ALA A 17 -12.79 -13.05 -7.00
N GLU A 18 -13.96 -13.63 -7.08
CA GLU A 18 -14.18 -14.91 -7.74
C GLU A 18 -14.67 -14.74 -9.18
N GLY A 19 -14.47 -15.76 -10.02
CA GLY A 19 -14.94 -15.73 -11.40
C GLY A 19 -14.20 -14.70 -12.27
N VAL A 20 -12.91 -14.51 -12.05
CA VAL A 20 -12.06 -13.71 -12.95
C VAL A 20 -11.83 -14.49 -14.22
N GLU A 21 -12.64 -14.23 -15.26
CA GLU A 21 -12.65 -14.99 -16.50
C GLU A 21 -11.71 -14.42 -17.55
N SER A 22 -11.36 -13.15 -17.46
CA SER A 22 -10.50 -12.46 -18.43
C SER A 22 -9.51 -11.55 -17.77
N MET A 23 -8.51 -11.13 -18.54
CA MET A 23 -7.49 -10.18 -18.10
C MET A 23 -8.09 -8.79 -17.87
N GLU A 24 -9.08 -8.40 -18.66
CA GLU A 24 -9.80 -7.13 -18.51
C GLU A 24 -10.54 -7.09 -17.16
N HIS A 25 -11.14 -8.21 -16.73
CA HIS A 25 -11.74 -8.35 -15.40
C HIS A 25 -10.68 -8.15 -14.31
N ALA A 26 -9.51 -8.79 -14.45
CA ALA A 26 -8.42 -8.65 -13.48
C ALA A 26 -7.91 -7.20 -13.38
N VAL A 27 -7.77 -6.50 -14.51
CA VAL A 27 -7.38 -5.08 -14.53
C VAL A 27 -8.40 -4.20 -13.82
N ALA A 28 -9.68 -4.37 -14.17
CA ALA A 28 -10.76 -3.58 -13.55
C ALA A 28 -10.81 -3.79 -12.04
N LEU A 29 -10.60 -5.02 -11.56
CA LEU A 29 -10.55 -5.35 -10.15
C LEU A 29 -9.36 -4.70 -9.43
N LEU A 30 -8.18 -4.72 -10.06
CA LEU A 30 -6.99 -4.04 -9.53
C LEU A 30 -7.19 -2.52 -9.44
N GLN A 31 -7.82 -1.90 -10.45
CA GLN A 31 -8.18 -0.48 -10.44
C GLN A 31 -9.16 -0.13 -9.31
N LEU A 32 -10.04 -1.05 -8.94
CA LEU A 32 -10.97 -0.92 -7.82
C LEU A 32 -10.31 -1.23 -6.46
N GLY A 33 -9.03 -1.60 -6.44
CA GLY A 33 -8.31 -1.94 -5.20
C GLY A 33 -8.50 -3.39 -4.74
N CYS A 34 -9.20 -4.24 -5.51
CA CYS A 34 -9.31 -5.67 -5.24
C CYS A 34 -8.08 -6.40 -5.81
N ARG A 35 -7.23 -6.90 -4.93
CA ARG A 35 -5.90 -7.46 -5.30
C ARG A 35 -5.83 -8.97 -5.30
N LEU A 36 -6.80 -9.60 -4.67
CA LEU A 36 -6.90 -11.04 -4.63
C LEU A 36 -8.02 -11.47 -5.58
N GLY A 37 -7.70 -12.38 -6.47
CA GLY A 37 -8.66 -12.88 -7.43
C GLY A 37 -8.41 -14.35 -7.76
N GLN A 38 -9.47 -15.06 -8.08
CA GLN A 38 -9.41 -16.40 -8.62
C GLN A 38 -10.37 -16.57 -9.77
N GLY A 39 -9.99 -17.38 -10.74
CA GLY A 39 -10.83 -17.67 -11.90
C GLY A 39 -10.03 -18.18 -13.09
N TYR A 40 -10.74 -18.60 -14.12
CA TYR A 40 -10.11 -19.23 -15.29
C TYR A 40 -9.28 -18.28 -16.15
N GLY A 41 -9.50 -16.98 -16.01
CA GLY A 41 -8.63 -15.97 -16.62
C GLY A 41 -7.26 -15.87 -15.96
N ILE A 42 -7.11 -16.35 -14.73
CA ILE A 42 -5.84 -16.42 -14.01
C ILE A 42 -5.23 -17.82 -14.17
N ALA A 43 -5.93 -18.84 -13.68
CA ALA A 43 -5.54 -20.24 -13.82
C ALA A 43 -6.76 -21.16 -13.73
N ARG A 44 -6.72 -22.26 -14.45
CA ARG A 44 -7.65 -23.38 -14.21
C ARG A 44 -7.17 -24.20 -13.02
N PRO A 45 -8.06 -24.89 -12.31
CA PRO A 45 -7.65 -25.84 -11.28
C PRO A 45 -6.59 -26.81 -11.82
N MET A 46 -5.52 -26.99 -11.07
CA MET A 46 -4.42 -27.87 -11.45
C MET A 46 -3.88 -28.63 -10.24
N PRO A 47 -3.25 -29.80 -10.44
CA PRO A 47 -2.55 -30.52 -9.38
C PRO A 47 -1.43 -29.68 -8.77
N ALA A 48 -1.19 -29.81 -7.46
CA ALA A 48 -0.20 -29.01 -6.73
C ALA A 48 1.22 -29.13 -7.31
N ASN A 49 1.60 -30.27 -7.84
CA ASN A 49 2.89 -30.52 -8.48
C ASN A 49 3.08 -29.76 -9.81
N GLU A 50 2.02 -29.28 -10.44
CA GLU A 50 2.07 -28.48 -11.68
C GLU A 50 2.24 -26.98 -11.41
N ILE A 51 1.91 -26.50 -10.20
CA ILE A 51 1.97 -25.08 -9.82
C ILE A 51 3.35 -24.46 -10.08
N PRO A 52 4.50 -25.06 -9.72
CA PRO A 52 5.81 -24.46 -9.95
C PRO A 52 6.12 -24.22 -11.44
N ALA A 53 5.72 -25.15 -12.30
CA ALA A 53 5.90 -25.01 -13.74
C ALA A 53 4.98 -23.93 -14.32
N TRP A 54 3.74 -23.90 -13.88
CA TRP A 54 2.77 -22.87 -14.26
C TRP A 54 3.25 -21.47 -13.84
N LEU A 55 3.73 -21.28 -12.61
CA LEU A 55 4.27 -19.99 -12.14
C LEU A 55 5.42 -19.47 -13.00
N LYS A 56 6.32 -20.36 -13.44
CA LYS A 56 7.42 -19.99 -14.33
C LYS A 56 6.92 -19.50 -15.70
N GLN A 57 5.91 -20.16 -16.25
CA GLN A 57 5.31 -19.75 -17.52
C GLN A 57 4.53 -18.45 -17.39
N TRP A 58 3.83 -18.27 -16.26
CA TRP A 58 3.00 -17.11 -16.00
C TRP A 58 3.81 -15.82 -15.88
N GLN A 59 4.97 -15.87 -15.22
CA GLN A 59 5.91 -14.74 -15.14
C GLN A 59 6.43 -14.30 -16.51
N GLY A 60 6.39 -15.17 -17.50
CA GLY A 60 6.75 -14.90 -18.88
C GLY A 60 5.62 -14.37 -19.77
N ASN A 61 4.38 -14.38 -19.32
CA ASN A 61 3.23 -14.01 -20.13
C ASN A 61 3.25 -12.51 -20.49
N HIS A 62 3.30 -12.22 -21.80
CA HIS A 62 3.38 -10.86 -22.33
C HIS A 62 2.14 -10.01 -22.01
N LEU A 63 0.99 -10.62 -21.70
CA LEU A 63 -0.23 -9.91 -21.30
C LEU A 63 -0.04 -9.16 -19.98
N TRP A 64 0.66 -9.73 -19.01
CA TRP A 64 1.01 -9.03 -17.77
C TRP A 64 2.03 -7.91 -17.99
N ARG A 65 2.92 -8.05 -18.98
CA ARG A 65 3.81 -6.95 -19.39
C ARG A 65 3.04 -5.83 -20.10
N SER A 66 2.05 -6.16 -20.93
CA SER A 66 1.21 -5.15 -21.57
C SER A 66 0.27 -4.45 -20.57
N LEU A 67 -0.12 -5.15 -19.49
CA LEU A 67 -0.81 -4.55 -18.35
C LEU A 67 0.09 -3.56 -17.63
N LYS A 68 1.36 -3.90 -17.41
CA LYS A 68 2.35 -2.95 -16.89
C LYS A 68 2.29 -1.64 -17.70
N ASN A 69 2.25 -1.72 -19.02
CA ASN A 69 2.24 -0.53 -19.89
C ASN A 69 0.89 0.23 -19.90
N ARG A 70 -0.26 -0.43 -19.67
CA ARG A 70 -1.56 0.24 -19.59
C ARG A 70 -1.84 0.84 -18.21
N VAL A 71 -1.39 0.16 -17.18
CA VAL A 71 -1.42 0.67 -15.80
C VAL A 71 -0.50 1.90 -15.71
N THR A 72 0.59 2.01 -16.47
CA THR A 72 1.51 3.16 -16.47
C THR A 72 0.88 4.50 -16.87
N GLN A 73 -0.26 4.55 -17.51
CA GLN A 73 -0.93 5.82 -17.88
C GLN A 73 -1.86 6.40 -16.80
N SER A 74 -2.23 5.64 -15.77
CA SER A 74 -3.04 6.13 -14.63
C SER A 74 -2.24 6.36 -13.34
N HIS A 75 -0.92 6.32 -13.40
CA HIS A 75 0.00 6.13 -12.27
C HIS A 75 0.19 7.31 -11.33
N HIS A 76 0.06 8.54 -11.82
CA HIS A 76 0.19 9.71 -10.96
C HIS A 76 -0.87 9.71 -9.84
N VAL A 77 -2.07 9.21 -10.13
CA VAL A 77 -3.16 9.16 -9.17
C VAL A 77 -2.90 8.14 -8.06
N ASP A 78 -2.32 6.99 -8.39
CA ASP A 78 -2.13 5.91 -7.41
C ASP A 78 -1.06 6.24 -6.36
N ILE A 79 0.06 6.84 -6.78
CA ILE A 79 1.12 7.26 -5.85
C ILE A 79 0.69 8.45 -4.98
N GLU A 80 -0.06 9.40 -5.54
CA GLU A 80 -0.63 10.53 -4.80
C GLU A 80 -1.67 10.06 -3.79
N VAL A 81 -2.53 9.11 -4.16
CA VAL A 81 -3.52 8.52 -3.24
C VAL A 81 -2.83 7.77 -2.11
N ALA A 82 -1.79 6.98 -2.41
CA ALA A 82 -1.02 6.26 -1.39
C ALA A 82 -0.34 7.23 -0.42
N LEU A 83 0.29 8.28 -0.94
CA LEU A 83 0.93 9.34 -0.16
C LEU A 83 -0.08 10.10 0.71
N THR A 84 -1.19 10.54 0.11
CA THR A 84 -2.24 11.28 0.83
C THR A 84 -2.86 10.43 1.95
N SER A 85 -3.07 9.14 1.70
CA SER A 85 -3.61 8.23 2.70
C SER A 85 -2.65 8.04 3.88
N HIS A 86 -1.35 7.94 3.59
CA HIS A 86 -0.33 7.83 4.62
C HIS A 86 -0.19 9.13 5.41
N GLN A 87 -0.19 10.29 4.75
CA GLN A 87 -0.15 11.59 5.42
C GLN A 87 -1.34 11.78 6.36
N ARG A 88 -2.54 11.43 5.91
CA ARG A 88 -3.75 11.46 6.75
C ARG A 88 -3.62 10.59 8.00
N TRP A 89 -2.96 9.45 7.91
CA TRP A 89 -2.69 8.61 9.06
C TRP A 89 -1.80 9.33 10.09
N VAL A 90 -0.72 9.99 9.63
CA VAL A 90 0.17 10.80 10.48
C VAL A 90 -0.59 11.96 11.13
N ASP A 91 -1.37 12.71 10.34
CA ASP A 91 -2.16 13.85 10.83
C ASP A 91 -3.19 13.42 11.89
N ASN A 92 -3.85 12.29 11.69
CA ASN A 92 -4.77 11.72 12.67
C ASN A 92 -4.06 11.37 13.97
N LEU A 93 -2.88 10.73 13.89
CA LEU A 93 -2.08 10.40 15.06
C LEU A 93 -1.70 11.65 15.85
N ILE A 94 -1.22 12.68 15.19
CA ILE A 94 -0.89 13.96 15.80
C ILE A 94 -2.12 14.60 16.44
N GLY A 95 -3.26 14.55 15.75
CA GLY A 95 -4.54 15.05 16.27
C GLY A 95 -4.99 14.35 17.56
N TYR A 96 -4.78 13.04 17.65
CA TYR A 96 -5.10 12.28 18.88
C TYR A 96 -4.23 12.70 20.06
N VAL A 97 -2.92 12.81 19.86
CA VAL A 97 -2.01 13.23 20.94
C VAL A 97 -2.35 14.64 21.42
N ASN A 98 -2.66 15.55 20.50
CA ASN A 98 -2.97 16.96 20.85
C ASN A 98 -4.32 17.13 21.56
N ARG A 99 -5.27 16.19 21.35
CA ARG A 99 -6.60 16.21 22.01
C ARG A 99 -6.69 15.36 23.25
N ASP A 100 -5.60 14.68 23.61
CA ASP A 100 -5.54 13.72 24.72
C ASP A 100 -6.63 12.63 24.64
N GLU A 101 -6.91 12.16 23.40
CA GLU A 101 -7.87 11.10 23.14
C GLU A 101 -7.16 9.74 23.10
N ALA A 102 -7.84 8.68 23.55
CA ALA A 102 -7.33 7.32 23.40
C ALA A 102 -7.53 6.82 21.96
N ILE A 103 -6.47 6.29 21.36
CA ILE A 103 -6.53 5.69 20.03
C ILE A 103 -6.58 4.16 20.09
N ASN A 104 -7.30 3.55 19.17
CA ASN A 104 -7.32 2.11 19.03
C ASN A 104 -6.03 1.63 18.33
N HIS A 105 -5.27 0.75 19.00
CA HIS A 105 -4.01 0.20 18.50
C HIS A 105 -4.14 -0.55 17.16
N SER A 106 -5.31 -1.10 16.83
CA SER A 106 -5.53 -1.79 15.54
C SER A 106 -5.40 -0.87 14.32
N GLN A 107 -5.55 0.44 14.50
CA GLN A 107 -5.43 1.44 13.43
C GLN A 107 -3.96 1.82 13.14
N LEU A 108 -3.03 1.32 13.94
CA LEU A 108 -1.61 1.67 13.87
C LEU A 108 -0.76 0.66 13.10
N ASP A 109 -1.33 -0.50 12.78
CA ASP A 109 -0.59 -1.58 12.13
C ASP A 109 -0.14 -1.19 10.72
N SER A 110 1.17 -1.13 10.52
CA SER A 110 1.79 -0.82 9.23
C SER A 110 1.40 -1.77 8.11
N LYS A 111 1.12 -3.04 8.45
CA LYS A 111 0.79 -4.06 7.45
C LYS A 111 -0.58 -3.87 6.81
N HIS A 112 -1.48 -3.17 7.49
CA HIS A 112 -2.85 -2.95 7.04
C HIS A 112 -3.12 -1.50 6.62
N CYS A 113 -2.10 -0.64 6.54
CA CYS A 113 -2.28 0.72 6.03
C CYS A 113 -2.43 0.72 4.50
N ASN A 114 -3.13 1.72 3.96
CA ASN A 114 -3.37 1.84 2.51
C ASN A 114 -2.08 1.93 1.70
N PHE A 115 -1.02 2.54 2.26
CA PHE A 115 0.30 2.56 1.62
C PHE A 115 0.87 1.14 1.49
N SER A 116 0.79 0.29 2.51
CA SER A 116 1.28 -1.09 2.43
C SER A 116 0.58 -1.89 1.34
N TYR A 117 -0.71 -1.64 1.13
CA TYR A 117 -1.42 -2.27 0.02
C TYR A 117 -0.92 -1.80 -1.34
N TRP A 118 -0.69 -0.51 -1.51
CA TRP A 118 -0.08 0.02 -2.73
C TRP A 118 1.36 -0.50 -2.90
N PHE A 119 2.16 -0.43 -1.85
CA PHE A 119 3.56 -0.85 -1.84
C PHE A 119 3.73 -2.32 -2.24
N ASN A 120 3.00 -3.24 -1.62
CA ASN A 120 3.09 -4.68 -1.93
C ASN A 120 2.33 -5.09 -3.19
N GLY A 121 1.63 -4.19 -3.83
CA GLY A 121 0.85 -4.43 -5.04
C GLY A 121 1.42 -3.71 -6.26
N ILE A 122 0.68 -2.69 -6.69
CA ILE A 122 0.99 -1.96 -7.92
C ILE A 122 2.31 -1.20 -7.84
N GLY A 123 2.64 -0.66 -6.67
CA GLY A 123 3.92 0.00 -6.41
C GLY A 123 5.11 -0.93 -6.64
N PHE A 124 5.03 -2.19 -6.17
CA PHE A 124 6.09 -3.17 -6.41
C PHE A 124 6.27 -3.49 -7.90
N ILE A 125 5.16 -3.65 -8.63
CA ILE A 125 5.21 -3.94 -10.07
C ILE A 125 5.90 -2.82 -10.84
N GLN A 126 5.70 -1.58 -10.41
CA GLN A 126 6.16 -0.39 -11.12
C GLN A 126 7.55 0.08 -10.69
N TYR A 127 7.80 0.09 -9.41
CA TYR A 127 8.95 0.74 -8.78
C TYR A 127 9.88 -0.22 -8.04
N GLY A 128 9.51 -1.50 -7.92
CA GLY A 128 10.24 -2.47 -7.10
C GLY A 128 11.69 -2.74 -7.53
N SER A 129 12.05 -2.37 -8.77
CA SER A 129 13.43 -2.45 -9.27
C SER A 129 14.28 -1.23 -8.93
N LEU A 130 13.68 -0.15 -8.41
CA LEU A 130 14.39 1.09 -8.08
C LEU A 130 15.03 0.98 -6.68
N PRO A 131 16.27 1.45 -6.50
CA PRO A 131 16.95 1.42 -5.20
C PRO A 131 16.17 2.12 -4.09
N GLN A 132 15.50 3.24 -4.43
CA GLN A 132 14.68 4.03 -3.51
C GLN A 132 13.49 3.25 -2.94
N TYR A 133 13.04 2.20 -3.63
CA TYR A 133 11.89 1.41 -3.19
C TYR A 133 12.13 0.67 -1.86
N THR A 134 13.34 0.14 -1.67
CA THR A 134 13.74 -0.50 -0.41
C THR A 134 13.78 0.51 0.74
N GLU A 135 14.32 1.69 0.49
CA GLU A 135 14.38 2.76 1.48
C GLU A 135 12.99 3.26 1.87
N LEU A 136 12.08 3.34 0.91
CA LEU A 136 10.69 3.71 1.15
C LEU A 136 10.00 2.76 2.13
N ASN A 137 10.21 1.45 2.00
CA ASN A 137 9.68 0.47 2.95
C ASN A 137 10.26 0.67 4.36
N ARG A 138 11.57 0.87 4.44
CA ARG A 138 12.26 1.10 5.72
C ARG A 138 11.71 2.33 6.45
N LEU A 139 11.53 3.44 5.73
CA LEU A 139 10.95 4.67 6.29
C LEU A 139 9.51 4.46 6.73
N HIS A 140 8.70 3.78 5.93
CA HIS A 140 7.31 3.48 6.27
C HIS A 140 7.20 2.67 7.57
N GLU A 141 8.01 1.61 7.72
CA GLU A 141 8.03 0.82 8.95
C GLU A 141 8.51 1.64 10.15
N GLN A 142 9.50 2.52 9.97
CA GLN A 142 9.98 3.40 11.03
C GLN A 142 8.90 4.40 11.49
N ILE A 143 8.16 5.00 10.55
CA ILE A 143 7.08 5.93 10.85
C ILE A 143 6.01 5.23 11.69
N HIS A 144 5.57 4.04 11.30
CA HIS A 144 4.58 3.28 12.07
C HIS A 144 5.10 2.86 13.44
N ALA A 145 6.33 2.38 13.53
CA ALA A 145 6.96 2.00 14.81
C ALA A 145 7.09 3.19 15.76
N LEU A 146 7.45 4.37 15.25
CA LEU A 146 7.52 5.60 16.02
C LEU A 146 6.12 6.05 16.45
N GLY A 147 5.15 6.03 15.55
CA GLY A 147 3.76 6.36 15.86
C GLY A 147 3.18 5.48 16.96
N TYR A 148 3.43 4.16 16.90
CA TYR A 148 3.03 3.24 17.96
C TYR A 148 3.64 3.61 19.31
N LYS A 149 4.94 3.96 19.34
CA LYS A 149 5.61 4.42 20.57
C LYS A 149 5.00 5.70 21.11
N ILE A 150 4.74 6.69 20.25
CA ILE A 150 4.14 7.99 20.63
C ILE A 150 2.78 7.74 21.32
N ILE A 151 1.92 6.93 20.73
CA ILE A 151 0.60 6.64 21.29
C ILE A 151 0.71 5.86 22.60
N SER A 152 1.61 4.88 22.69
CA SER A 152 1.84 4.15 23.93
C SER A 152 2.28 5.08 25.06
N ILE A 153 3.16 6.04 24.78
CA ILE A 153 3.62 7.04 25.75
C ILE A 153 2.48 7.98 26.15
N ASN A 154 1.66 8.42 25.20
CA ASN A 154 0.52 9.28 25.47
C ASN A 154 -0.53 8.57 26.35
N ASN A 155 -0.84 7.30 26.06
CA ASN A 155 -1.77 6.49 26.84
C ASN A 155 -1.28 6.20 28.27
N MET A 156 0.03 6.31 28.52
CA MET A 156 0.61 6.26 29.86
C MET A 156 0.54 7.60 30.61
N GLY A 157 -0.10 8.64 30.02
CA GLY A 157 -0.26 9.95 30.62
C GLY A 157 0.96 10.87 30.45
N ASN A 158 1.96 10.51 29.63
CA ASN A 158 3.15 11.31 29.39
C ASN A 158 3.05 12.09 28.05
N THR A 159 2.01 12.92 27.96
CA THR A 159 1.68 13.68 26.74
C THR A 159 2.80 14.63 26.32
N GLU A 160 3.49 15.27 27.29
CA GLU A 160 4.60 16.16 26.96
C GLU A 160 5.75 15.44 26.24
N TYR A 161 6.10 14.23 26.68
CA TYR A 161 7.14 13.45 26.02
C TYR A 161 6.65 12.89 24.67
N ALA A 162 5.37 12.51 24.56
CA ALA A 162 4.76 12.13 23.29
C ALA A 162 4.85 13.27 22.26
N GLN A 163 4.52 14.50 22.64
CA GLN A 163 4.62 15.68 21.79
C GLN A 163 6.05 15.98 21.32
N LYS A 164 7.06 15.80 22.17
CA LYS A 164 8.47 15.94 21.74
C LYS A 164 8.86 14.97 20.63
N ARG A 165 8.23 13.78 20.59
CA ARG A 165 8.48 12.77 19.55
C ARG A 165 7.71 13.03 18.26
N ILE A 166 6.70 13.87 18.26
CA ILE A 166 5.94 14.25 17.05
C ILE A 166 6.85 14.92 16.03
N ASN A 167 7.77 15.81 16.45
CA ASN A 167 8.70 16.45 15.51
C ASN A 167 9.57 15.44 14.75
N GLU A 168 9.96 14.33 15.39
CA GLU A 168 10.69 13.24 14.74
C GLU A 168 9.80 12.50 13.74
N LEU A 169 8.53 12.27 14.08
CA LEU A 169 7.55 11.64 13.20
C LEU A 169 7.30 12.50 11.96
N GLU A 170 7.13 13.81 12.12
CA GLU A 170 6.95 14.77 11.03
C GLU A 170 8.16 14.80 10.10
N ALA A 171 9.38 14.80 10.65
CA ALA A 171 10.61 14.76 9.86
C ALA A 171 10.72 13.48 9.03
N LEU A 172 10.41 12.31 9.62
CA LEU A 172 10.38 11.04 8.89
C LEU A 172 9.30 11.02 7.81
N SER A 173 8.11 11.56 8.12
CA SER A 173 7.00 11.64 7.17
C SER A 173 7.31 12.58 6.00
N ALA A 174 7.97 13.70 6.26
CA ALA A 174 8.43 14.61 5.21
C ALA A 174 9.46 13.95 4.29
N HIS A 175 10.44 13.25 4.84
CA HIS A 175 11.43 12.53 4.05
C HIS A 175 10.79 11.39 3.21
N PHE A 176 9.84 10.66 3.78
CA PHE A 176 9.06 9.67 3.08
C PHE A 176 8.28 10.28 1.90
N ALA A 177 7.64 11.42 2.11
CA ALA A 177 6.88 12.13 1.07
C ALA A 177 7.79 12.62 -0.07
N GLU A 178 9.00 13.08 0.24
CA GLU A 178 10.00 13.47 -0.76
C GLU A 178 10.43 12.27 -1.61
N LEU A 179 10.75 11.15 -0.97
CA LEU A 179 11.15 9.94 -1.67
C LEU A 179 10.04 9.38 -2.58
N MET A 180 8.77 9.48 -2.15
CA MET A 180 7.61 9.14 -2.98
C MET A 180 7.51 10.03 -4.23
N LYS A 181 7.78 11.33 -4.08
CA LYS A 181 7.78 12.28 -5.22
C LYS A 181 8.94 12.02 -6.19
N GLU A 182 10.10 11.62 -5.68
CA GLU A 182 11.25 11.25 -6.50
C GLU A 182 10.96 10.00 -7.35
N LEU A 183 10.37 8.95 -6.77
CA LEU A 183 9.93 7.78 -7.51
C LEU A 183 9.05 8.14 -8.71
N ASN A 184 8.17 9.13 -8.53
CA ASN A 184 7.29 9.59 -9.59
C ASN A 184 8.02 10.31 -10.73
N LYS A 185 9.10 11.04 -10.42
CA LYS A 185 9.93 11.75 -11.42
C LYS A 185 10.82 10.80 -12.24
N ASP A 186 11.43 9.82 -11.57
CA ASP A 186 12.37 8.89 -12.23
C ASP A 186 11.66 8.02 -13.26
N GLN A 187 10.41 7.70 -13.06
CA GLN A 187 9.62 6.96 -14.04
C GLN A 187 9.27 7.82 -15.27
N ALA A 188 9.00 9.09 -15.07
CA ALA A 188 8.73 10.01 -16.19
C ALA A 188 9.97 10.21 -17.10
N ALA A 189 11.18 9.96 -16.57
CA ALA A 189 12.44 10.06 -17.34
C ALA A 189 12.80 8.78 -18.10
N ILE A 190 12.17 7.65 -17.77
CA ILE A 190 12.43 6.32 -18.36
C ILE A 190 11.35 5.93 -19.41
N SER A 191 10.26 6.70 -19.50
CA SER A 191 9.14 6.52 -20.44
C SER A 191 9.35 7.34 -21.72
#